data_99b28e0271308fd51895337606c7522a
#
_entry.id   99b28e0271308fd51895337606c7522a
#
_cell.length_a   1.000
_cell.length_b   1.000
_cell.length_c   1.000
_cell.angle_alpha   90.00
_cell.angle_beta   90.00
_cell.angle_gamma   90.00
#
_symmetry.space_group_name_H-M   'P 1'
#
loop_
_entity.id
_entity.type
_entity.pdbx_description
1 polymer ?
#
loop_
_entity_poly.entity_id
_entity_poly.type
_entity_poly.pdbx_seq_one_letter_code
_entity_poly.pdbx_strand_id
1 'polypeptide(L)'
;MQIYLIRHGQTAGNALRRYIGSTDQPLTPEGAEGAKAAGARRSVRSVFVTPLVRTQQTARILFPDAEQTVVPALREMDFGDFEDRSFEDMKDDPAYRAWVDGGCLAPCPNGESVLEFSNRVYAGFLECVRALPEETRRAVFVVHGGTIMALMSRLARPEVAYFDAFAANCGGYACRLSMEEGKPVLLDARRFERLPEELS
;
A
#
# COMPACT_ATOMS: atom_id res chain seq x y z
N MET A 1 -10.47 -1.80 16.59
CA MET A 1 -9.31 -0.94 16.32
C MET A 1 -9.46 -0.27 14.97
N GLN A 2 -9.08 1.00 14.81
CA GLN A 2 -9.08 1.68 13.51
C GLN A 2 -7.78 1.37 12.74
N ILE A 3 -7.89 1.07 11.47
CA ILE A 3 -6.77 0.84 10.55
C ILE A 3 -6.78 1.92 9.48
N TYR A 4 -5.60 2.48 9.23
CA TYR A 4 -5.37 3.45 8.15
C TYR A 4 -4.32 2.87 7.22
N LEU A 5 -4.72 2.61 5.97
CA LEU A 5 -3.85 2.16 4.90
C LEU A 5 -3.60 3.35 3.97
N ILE A 6 -2.37 3.84 3.91
CA ILE A 6 -2.01 5.07 3.19
C ILE A 6 -1.00 4.71 2.09
N ARG A 7 -1.28 5.12 0.87
CA ARG A 7 -0.34 4.98 -0.23
C ARG A 7 0.75 6.06 -0.13
N HIS A 8 2.00 5.69 -0.35
CA HIS A 8 3.12 6.62 -0.42
C HIS A 8 2.91 7.77 -1.41
N GLY A 9 3.64 8.86 -1.28
CA GLY A 9 3.65 9.99 -2.20
C GLY A 9 4.20 9.63 -3.58
N GLN A 10 4.04 10.50 -4.57
CA GLN A 10 4.45 10.25 -5.94
C GLN A 10 5.97 10.05 -6.07
N THR A 11 6.37 9.05 -6.88
CA THR A 11 7.74 8.81 -7.35
C THR A 11 7.86 9.12 -8.84
N ALA A 12 9.09 9.16 -9.38
CA ALA A 12 9.32 9.37 -10.81
C ALA A 12 8.62 8.30 -11.66
N GLY A 13 8.68 7.03 -11.26
CA GLY A 13 8.00 5.96 -11.96
C GLY A 13 6.47 6.11 -11.94
N ASN A 14 5.89 6.61 -10.83
CA ASN A 14 4.45 6.91 -10.80
C ASN A 14 4.07 8.01 -11.79
N ALA A 15 4.86 9.09 -11.87
CA ALA A 15 4.64 10.17 -12.83
C ALA A 15 4.71 9.68 -14.29
N LEU A 16 5.58 8.72 -14.57
CA LEU A 16 5.76 8.09 -15.88
C LEU A 16 4.85 6.87 -16.12
N ARG A 17 3.93 6.55 -15.18
CA ARG A 17 3.03 5.39 -15.24
C ARG A 17 3.75 4.06 -15.45
N ARG A 18 4.89 3.90 -14.79
CA ARG A 18 5.69 2.67 -14.81
C ARG A 18 5.28 1.72 -13.70
N TYR A 19 5.51 0.44 -13.91
CA TYR A 19 5.41 -0.58 -12.88
C TYR A 19 6.60 -0.43 -11.92
N ILE A 20 6.34 -0.04 -10.68
CA ILE A 20 7.36 0.20 -9.66
C ILE A 20 7.02 -0.63 -8.42
N GLY A 21 7.60 -1.79 -8.35
CA GLY A 21 7.43 -2.71 -7.23
C GLY A 21 8.66 -2.75 -6.33
N SER A 22 9.62 -3.63 -6.65
CA SER A 22 10.87 -3.81 -5.92
C SER A 22 11.87 -2.67 -6.14
N THR A 23 11.78 -1.95 -7.26
CA THR A 23 12.61 -0.78 -7.55
C THR A 23 12.44 0.30 -6.48
N ASP A 24 13.55 0.67 -5.82
CA ASP A 24 13.53 1.66 -4.74
C ASP A 24 13.76 3.07 -5.26
N GLN A 25 12.70 3.84 -5.39
CA GLN A 25 12.72 5.23 -5.86
C GLN A 25 12.27 6.17 -4.73
N PRO A 26 12.93 7.33 -4.56
CA PRO A 26 12.49 8.37 -3.63
C PRO A 26 11.24 9.10 -4.17
N LEU A 27 10.61 9.88 -3.31
CA LEU A 27 9.57 10.83 -3.71
C LEU A 27 10.15 11.87 -4.68
N THR A 28 9.32 12.28 -5.67
CA THR A 28 9.62 13.49 -6.44
C THR A 28 9.41 14.74 -5.57
N PRO A 29 9.93 15.92 -5.97
CA PRO A 29 9.58 17.17 -5.30
C PRO A 29 8.07 17.37 -5.19
N GLU A 30 7.33 17.09 -6.25
CA GLU A 30 5.87 17.18 -6.31
C GLU A 30 5.21 16.15 -5.37
N GLY A 31 5.77 14.93 -5.29
CA GLY A 31 5.32 13.89 -4.36
C GLY A 31 5.52 14.29 -2.90
N ALA A 32 6.63 14.94 -2.58
CA ALA A 32 6.89 15.47 -1.25
C ALA A 32 5.95 16.64 -0.91
N GLU A 33 5.70 17.56 -1.85
CA GLU A 33 4.74 18.66 -1.66
C GLU A 33 3.31 18.12 -1.54
N GLY A 34 2.93 17.10 -2.32
CA GLY A 34 1.64 16.43 -2.18
C GLY A 34 1.45 15.81 -0.79
N ALA A 35 2.49 15.17 -0.26
CA ALA A 35 2.46 14.64 1.11
C ALA A 35 2.33 15.76 2.16
N LYS A 36 3.03 16.89 2.01
CA LYS A 36 2.87 18.06 2.90
C LYS A 36 1.45 18.64 2.83
N ALA A 37 0.88 18.73 1.62
CA ALA A 37 -0.48 19.22 1.40
C ALA A 37 -1.57 18.31 2.00
N ALA A 38 -1.30 17.00 2.12
CA ALA A 38 -2.19 16.06 2.83
C ALA A 38 -2.25 16.35 4.34
N GLY A 39 -1.28 17.08 4.88
CA GLY A 39 -1.25 17.58 6.25
C GLY A 39 -0.58 16.62 7.24
N ALA A 40 0.27 17.17 8.10
CA ALA A 40 0.95 16.39 9.14
C ALA A 40 0.01 16.07 10.31
N ARG A 41 0.17 14.87 10.91
CA ARG A 41 -0.56 14.37 12.08
C ARG A 41 0.42 14.03 13.20
N ARG A 42 0.71 15.01 14.05
CA ARG A 42 1.68 14.86 15.15
C ARG A 42 1.21 14.02 16.32
N SER A 43 -0.09 13.73 16.40
CA SER A 43 -0.68 12.84 17.41
C SER A 43 -0.37 11.35 17.16
N VAL A 44 -0.01 10.96 15.93
CA VAL A 44 0.42 9.61 15.59
C VAL A 44 1.84 9.39 16.10
N ARG A 45 2.04 8.38 16.92
CA ARG A 45 3.33 8.06 17.58
C ARG A 45 4.04 6.85 17.01
N SER A 46 3.32 6.01 16.26
CA SER A 46 3.89 4.84 15.59
C SER A 46 3.25 4.64 14.23
N VAL A 47 4.04 4.20 13.26
CA VAL A 47 3.61 3.93 11.90
C VAL A 47 4.38 2.75 11.31
N PHE A 48 3.66 1.84 10.67
CA PHE A 48 4.26 0.77 9.89
C PHE A 48 4.62 1.28 8.50
N VAL A 49 5.84 0.98 8.05
CA VAL A 49 6.34 1.33 6.72
C VAL A 49 6.98 0.11 6.06
N THR A 50 7.34 0.21 4.81
CA THR A 50 8.11 -0.83 4.12
C THR A 50 9.60 -0.46 4.03
N PRO A 51 10.51 -1.38 3.64
CA PRO A 51 11.90 -1.04 3.42
C PRO A 51 12.12 0.03 2.34
N LEU A 52 11.15 0.23 1.44
CA LEU A 52 11.28 1.13 0.30
C LEU A 52 11.21 2.60 0.73
N VAL A 53 12.18 3.39 0.28
CA VAL A 53 12.42 4.76 0.73
C VAL A 53 11.20 5.68 0.59
N ARG A 54 10.39 5.48 -0.45
CA ARG A 54 9.16 6.26 -0.71
C ARG A 54 8.14 6.21 0.43
N THR A 55 7.99 5.04 1.08
CA THR A 55 7.06 4.90 2.22
C THR A 55 7.60 5.58 3.46
N GLN A 56 8.89 5.45 3.72
CA GLN A 56 9.57 6.07 4.86
C GLN A 56 9.59 7.59 4.75
N GLN A 57 9.88 8.13 3.55
CA GLN A 57 9.84 9.57 3.31
C GLN A 57 8.42 10.12 3.48
N THR A 58 7.41 9.42 2.94
CA THR A 58 6.01 9.81 3.12
C THR A 58 5.63 9.82 4.60
N ALA A 59 5.99 8.76 5.34
CA ALA A 59 5.71 8.68 6.77
C ALA A 59 6.37 9.79 7.58
N ARG A 60 7.63 10.18 7.27
CA ARG A 60 8.30 11.31 7.94
C ARG A 60 7.59 12.63 7.70
N ILE A 61 7.00 12.84 6.54
CA ILE A 61 6.26 14.06 6.21
C ILE A 61 4.91 14.07 6.91
N LEU A 62 4.14 12.97 6.82
CA LEU A 62 2.79 12.89 7.35
C LEU A 62 2.76 12.72 8.88
N PHE A 63 3.75 12.04 9.45
CA PHE A 63 3.81 11.65 10.87
C PHE A 63 5.20 11.96 11.45
N PRO A 64 5.60 13.25 11.54
CA PRO A 64 6.97 13.66 11.86
C PRO A 64 7.42 13.19 13.25
N ASP A 65 6.50 12.97 14.18
CA ASP A 65 6.80 12.57 15.56
C ASP A 65 6.59 11.05 15.80
N ALA A 66 6.36 10.27 14.71
CA ALA A 66 6.10 8.83 14.80
C ALA A 66 7.39 8.01 14.65
N GLU A 67 7.52 7.01 15.49
CA GLU A 67 8.47 5.91 15.28
C GLU A 67 8.03 5.04 14.10
N GLN A 68 8.96 4.70 13.22
CA GLN A 68 8.68 3.87 12.05
C GLN A 68 9.09 2.42 12.31
N THR A 69 8.15 1.50 12.20
CA THR A 69 8.40 0.06 12.19
C THR A 69 8.46 -0.43 10.75
N VAL A 70 9.62 -0.92 10.31
CA VAL A 70 9.82 -1.42 8.94
C VAL A 70 9.31 -2.85 8.83
N VAL A 71 8.39 -3.11 7.90
CA VAL A 71 7.75 -4.41 7.66
C VAL A 71 8.03 -4.88 6.22
N PRO A 72 9.07 -5.72 6.00
CA PRO A 72 9.43 -6.18 4.66
C PRO A 72 8.31 -6.91 3.91
N ALA A 73 7.48 -7.65 4.64
CA ALA A 73 6.35 -8.38 4.06
C ALA A 73 5.27 -7.48 3.43
N LEU A 74 5.22 -6.19 3.77
CA LEU A 74 4.26 -5.22 3.21
C LEU A 74 4.81 -4.44 2.00
N ARG A 75 6.02 -4.78 1.47
CA ARG A 75 6.54 -4.17 0.25
C ARG A 75 5.61 -4.40 -0.94
N GLU A 76 5.74 -3.56 -1.98
CA GLU A 76 4.97 -3.69 -3.21
C GLU A 76 5.25 -5.02 -3.92
N MET A 77 4.40 -5.40 -4.87
CA MET A 77 4.56 -6.55 -5.74
C MET A 77 5.88 -6.42 -6.51
N ASP A 78 6.62 -7.53 -6.62
CA ASP A 78 7.77 -7.63 -7.49
C ASP A 78 7.29 -7.88 -8.93
N PHE A 79 7.47 -6.88 -9.80
CA PHE A 79 7.05 -6.98 -11.19
C PHE A 79 8.09 -7.66 -12.09
N GLY A 80 9.23 -8.13 -11.53
CA GLY A 80 10.27 -8.85 -12.27
C GLY A 80 10.73 -8.10 -13.51
N ASP A 81 10.65 -8.72 -14.69
CA ASP A 81 11.10 -8.12 -15.97
C ASP A 81 10.25 -6.91 -16.43
N PHE A 82 9.12 -6.65 -15.77
CA PHE A 82 8.28 -5.47 -16.05
C PHE A 82 8.62 -4.27 -15.17
N GLU A 83 9.57 -4.41 -14.21
CA GLU A 83 10.02 -3.31 -13.35
C GLU A 83 10.55 -2.12 -14.16
N ASP A 84 10.18 -0.92 -13.70
CA ASP A 84 10.55 0.38 -14.28
C ASP A 84 10.23 0.53 -15.78
N ARG A 85 9.23 -0.21 -16.26
CA ARG A 85 8.71 -0.11 -17.64
C ARG A 85 7.25 0.30 -17.61
N SER A 86 6.81 1.07 -18.59
CA SER A 86 5.41 1.49 -18.79
C SER A 86 4.68 0.55 -19.76
N PHE A 87 3.35 0.71 -19.85
CA PHE A 87 2.57 0.06 -20.91
C PHE A 87 3.14 0.35 -22.31
N GLU A 88 3.51 1.59 -22.59
CA GLU A 88 4.06 1.98 -23.90
C GLU A 88 5.39 1.29 -24.21
N ASP A 89 6.22 1.08 -23.17
CA ASP A 89 7.50 0.37 -23.32
C ASP A 89 7.31 -1.14 -23.58
N MET A 90 6.15 -1.70 -23.24
CA MET A 90 5.88 -3.14 -23.27
C MET A 90 4.72 -3.56 -24.17
N LYS A 91 4.02 -2.64 -24.82
CA LYS A 91 2.81 -2.93 -25.60
C LYS A 91 2.99 -3.98 -26.70
N ASP A 92 4.21 -4.14 -27.22
CA ASP A 92 4.57 -5.11 -28.24
C ASP A 92 5.32 -6.34 -27.66
N ASP A 93 5.55 -6.37 -26.36
CA ASP A 93 6.19 -7.50 -25.64
C ASP A 93 5.20 -8.65 -25.48
N PRO A 94 5.44 -9.84 -26.08
CA PRO A 94 4.49 -10.96 -26.00
C PRO A 94 4.22 -11.44 -24.57
N ALA A 95 5.23 -11.41 -23.69
CA ALA A 95 5.06 -11.84 -22.30
C ALA A 95 4.16 -10.87 -21.53
N TYR A 96 4.35 -9.57 -21.72
CA TYR A 96 3.51 -8.55 -21.11
C TYR A 96 2.06 -8.62 -21.63
N ARG A 97 1.86 -8.80 -22.94
CA ARG A 97 0.52 -8.94 -23.52
C ARG A 97 -0.20 -10.15 -22.97
N ALA A 98 0.47 -11.31 -22.92
CA ALA A 98 -0.11 -12.52 -22.35
C ALA A 98 -0.49 -12.33 -20.84
N TRP A 99 0.33 -11.61 -20.09
CA TRP A 99 0.05 -11.29 -18.70
C TRP A 99 -1.18 -10.37 -18.54
N VAL A 100 -1.29 -9.33 -19.36
CA VAL A 100 -2.45 -8.41 -19.36
C VAL A 100 -3.72 -9.13 -19.81
N ASP A 101 -3.67 -9.91 -20.91
CA ASP A 101 -4.81 -10.68 -21.44
C ASP A 101 -5.31 -11.74 -20.42
N GLY A 102 -4.40 -12.25 -19.58
CA GLY A 102 -4.71 -13.13 -18.45
C GLY A 102 -5.24 -12.40 -17.20
N GLY A 103 -5.54 -11.09 -17.29
CA GLY A 103 -6.07 -10.29 -16.18
C GLY A 103 -5.03 -9.93 -15.13
N CYS A 104 -3.75 -9.94 -15.45
CA CYS A 104 -2.62 -9.61 -14.57
C CYS A 104 -2.51 -10.53 -13.34
N LEU A 105 -3.06 -11.74 -13.38
CA LEU A 105 -3.08 -12.65 -12.21
C LEU A 105 -1.89 -13.61 -12.17
N ALA A 106 -1.36 -13.96 -13.35
CA ALA A 106 -0.19 -14.85 -13.48
C ALA A 106 1.08 -14.18 -12.90
N PRO A 107 2.13 -14.95 -12.57
CA PRO A 107 3.42 -14.39 -12.20
C PRO A 107 3.97 -13.50 -13.31
N CYS A 108 4.50 -12.34 -12.95
CA CYS A 108 5.38 -11.59 -13.84
C CYS A 108 6.64 -12.43 -14.12
N PRO A 109 7.21 -12.40 -15.33
CA PRO A 109 8.48 -13.09 -15.58
C PRO A 109 9.54 -12.63 -14.55
N ASN A 110 10.15 -13.59 -13.85
CA ASN A 110 11.10 -13.35 -12.76
C ASN A 110 10.54 -12.51 -11.57
N GLY A 111 9.23 -12.41 -11.42
CA GLY A 111 8.55 -11.67 -10.36
C GLY A 111 7.48 -12.48 -9.64
N GLU A 112 6.61 -11.79 -8.90
CA GLU A 112 5.51 -12.40 -8.14
C GLU A 112 4.23 -12.52 -8.98
N SER A 113 3.39 -13.50 -8.64
CA SER A 113 1.96 -13.49 -8.99
C SER A 113 1.18 -12.64 -7.99
N VAL A 114 -0.03 -12.21 -8.38
CA VAL A 114 -0.94 -11.51 -7.46
C VAL A 114 -1.27 -12.39 -6.24
N LEU A 115 -1.35 -13.71 -6.41
CA LEU A 115 -1.65 -14.62 -5.30
C LEU A 115 -0.48 -14.71 -4.30
N GLU A 116 0.76 -14.88 -4.77
CA GLU A 116 1.96 -14.92 -3.91
C GLU A 116 2.13 -13.60 -3.16
N PHE A 117 2.03 -12.49 -3.89
CA PHE A 117 2.06 -11.14 -3.33
C PHE A 117 0.98 -10.95 -2.25
N SER A 118 -0.29 -11.26 -2.54
CA SER A 118 -1.40 -11.10 -1.60
C SER A 118 -1.25 -11.96 -0.36
N ASN A 119 -0.72 -13.18 -0.49
CA ASN A 119 -0.45 -14.06 0.65
C ASN A 119 0.66 -13.50 1.55
N ARG A 120 1.75 -12.99 0.96
CA ARG A 120 2.84 -12.35 1.69
C ARG A 120 2.37 -11.11 2.45
N VAL A 121 1.63 -10.24 1.77
CA VAL A 121 1.07 -9.00 2.35
C VAL A 121 0.11 -9.33 3.49
N TYR A 122 -0.78 -10.28 3.29
CA TYR A 122 -1.73 -10.71 4.34
C TYR A 122 -1.01 -11.25 5.58
N ALA A 123 -0.01 -12.11 5.40
CA ALA A 123 0.76 -12.66 6.51
C ALA A 123 1.46 -11.54 7.30
N GLY A 124 2.15 -10.62 6.61
CA GLY A 124 2.82 -9.49 7.26
C GLY A 124 1.85 -8.52 7.97
N PHE A 125 0.69 -8.25 7.39
CA PHE A 125 -0.34 -7.45 8.04
C PHE A 125 -0.84 -8.12 9.32
N LEU A 126 -1.10 -9.42 9.26
CA LEU A 126 -1.59 -10.19 10.40
C LEU A 126 -0.57 -10.24 11.55
N GLU A 127 0.71 -10.37 11.24
CA GLU A 127 1.80 -10.29 12.22
C GLU A 127 1.84 -8.91 12.89
N CYS A 128 1.76 -7.82 12.14
CA CYS A 128 1.70 -6.48 12.69
C CYS A 128 0.51 -6.31 13.64
N VAL A 129 -0.68 -6.72 13.21
CA VAL A 129 -1.90 -6.57 14.01
C VAL A 129 -1.84 -7.38 15.31
N ARG A 130 -1.29 -8.60 15.26
CA ARG A 130 -1.15 -9.47 16.43
C ARG A 130 -0.11 -8.98 17.44
N ALA A 131 0.90 -8.26 16.97
CA ALA A 131 1.95 -7.71 17.82
C ALA A 131 1.52 -6.41 18.53
N LEU A 132 0.40 -5.80 18.14
CA LEU A 132 -0.09 -4.59 18.79
C LEU A 132 -0.71 -4.91 20.15
N PRO A 133 -0.50 -4.04 21.17
CA PRO A 133 -1.19 -4.14 22.45
C PRO A 133 -2.73 -4.13 22.28
N GLU A 134 -3.44 -4.86 23.15
CA GLU A 134 -4.92 -4.96 23.09
C GLU A 134 -5.62 -3.60 23.19
N GLU A 135 -5.06 -2.67 23.97
CA GLU A 135 -5.55 -1.31 24.13
C GLU A 135 -5.33 -0.41 22.90
N THR A 136 -4.63 -0.89 21.86
CA THR A 136 -4.36 -0.10 20.66
C THR A 136 -5.65 0.27 19.94
N ARG A 137 -5.92 1.56 19.86
CA ARG A 137 -7.15 2.07 19.23
C ARG A 137 -7.00 2.31 17.73
N ARG A 138 -5.78 2.57 17.25
CA ARG A 138 -5.49 2.83 15.84
C ARG A 138 -4.13 2.29 15.43
N ALA A 139 -4.02 1.81 14.20
CA ALA A 139 -2.75 1.45 13.56
C ALA A 139 -2.68 2.11 12.18
N VAL A 140 -1.53 2.68 11.85
CA VAL A 140 -1.28 3.43 10.62
C VAL A 140 -0.21 2.72 9.81
N PHE A 141 -0.51 2.49 8.53
CA PHE A 141 0.37 1.83 7.58
C PHE A 141 0.61 2.77 6.39
N VAL A 142 1.85 3.13 6.13
CA VAL A 142 2.24 3.82 4.90
C VAL A 142 2.88 2.79 3.97
N VAL A 143 2.14 2.42 2.96
CA VAL A 143 2.42 1.27 2.08
C VAL A 143 2.26 1.64 0.60
N HIS A 144 1.88 0.70 -0.24
CA HIS A 144 1.83 0.83 -1.70
C HIS A 144 0.42 0.59 -2.23
N GLY A 145 0.22 0.93 -3.51
CA GLY A 145 -1.08 0.75 -4.17
C GLY A 145 -1.52 -0.70 -4.21
N GLY A 146 -0.66 -1.59 -4.68
CA GLY A 146 -0.93 -3.02 -4.72
C GLY A 146 -1.13 -3.63 -3.32
N THR A 147 -0.34 -3.20 -2.34
CA THR A 147 -0.49 -3.63 -0.94
C THR A 147 -1.87 -3.30 -0.39
N ILE A 148 -2.39 -2.09 -0.67
CA ILE A 148 -3.75 -1.69 -0.27
C ILE A 148 -4.78 -2.55 -1.00
N MET A 149 -4.64 -2.72 -2.33
CA MET A 149 -5.55 -3.54 -3.13
C MET A 149 -5.61 -4.98 -2.61
N ALA A 150 -4.46 -5.59 -2.28
CA ALA A 150 -4.37 -6.94 -1.74
C ALA A 150 -5.08 -7.09 -0.38
N LEU A 151 -4.88 -6.14 0.53
CA LEU A 151 -5.53 -6.17 1.85
C LEU A 151 -7.03 -5.92 1.74
N MET A 152 -7.45 -4.94 0.95
CA MET A 152 -8.85 -4.58 0.80
C MET A 152 -9.65 -5.69 0.13
N SER A 153 -9.16 -6.27 -0.97
CA SER A 153 -9.86 -7.35 -1.67
C SER A 153 -10.03 -8.60 -0.82
N ARG A 154 -9.07 -8.87 0.08
CA ARG A 154 -9.10 -10.05 0.94
C ARG A 154 -9.91 -9.88 2.21
N LEU A 155 -9.86 -8.69 2.82
CA LEU A 155 -10.33 -8.45 4.19
C LEU A 155 -11.56 -7.56 4.28
N ALA A 156 -11.86 -6.72 3.27
CA ALA A 156 -12.98 -5.79 3.37
C ALA A 156 -14.34 -6.51 3.38
N ARG A 157 -15.26 -5.97 4.16
CA ARG A 157 -16.66 -6.34 4.16
C ARG A 157 -17.50 -5.06 4.13
N PRO A 158 -18.41 -4.89 3.15
CA PRO A 158 -18.63 -5.78 2.00
C PRO A 158 -17.37 -5.98 1.15
N GLU A 159 -17.33 -7.05 0.36
CA GLU A 159 -16.20 -7.39 -0.50
C GLU A 159 -15.91 -6.30 -1.54
N VAL A 160 -14.63 -6.05 -1.81
CA VAL A 160 -14.15 -5.08 -2.80
C VAL A 160 -13.27 -5.82 -3.81
N ALA A 161 -13.54 -5.64 -5.10
CA ALA A 161 -12.70 -6.24 -6.12
C ALA A 161 -11.28 -5.64 -6.09
N TYR A 162 -10.27 -6.45 -6.44
CA TYR A 162 -8.85 -6.09 -6.30
C TYR A 162 -8.54 -4.72 -6.92
N PHE A 163 -8.92 -4.49 -8.18
CA PHE A 163 -8.62 -3.24 -8.88
C PHE A 163 -9.52 -2.06 -8.46
N ASP A 164 -10.66 -2.33 -7.81
CA ASP A 164 -11.55 -1.27 -7.30
C ASP A 164 -11.02 -0.63 -6.01
N ALA A 165 -10.11 -1.32 -5.32
CA ALA A 165 -9.47 -0.82 -4.10
C ALA A 165 -8.28 0.14 -4.37
N PHE A 166 -8.24 0.78 -5.53
CA PHE A 166 -7.20 1.75 -5.87
C PHE A 166 -7.20 2.96 -4.91
N ALA A 167 -6.01 3.41 -4.51
CA ALA A 167 -5.78 4.63 -3.74
C ALA A 167 -4.83 5.57 -4.49
N ALA A 168 -5.13 6.87 -4.49
CA ALA A 168 -4.22 7.90 -4.99
C ALA A 168 -2.98 8.04 -4.09
N ASN A 169 -1.91 8.65 -4.59
CA ASN A 169 -0.74 8.97 -3.77
C ASN A 169 -1.15 9.83 -2.56
N CYS A 170 -0.67 9.52 -1.38
CA CYS A 170 -1.05 10.10 -0.08
C CYS A 170 -2.51 9.91 0.33
N GLY A 171 -3.35 9.29 -0.53
CA GLY A 171 -4.69 8.81 -0.19
C GLY A 171 -4.65 7.38 0.36
N GLY A 172 -5.83 6.84 0.66
CA GLY A 172 -5.91 5.50 1.24
C GLY A 172 -7.29 5.10 1.72
N TYR A 173 -7.31 4.20 2.69
CA TYR A 173 -8.52 3.69 3.32
C TYR A 173 -8.45 3.77 4.84
N ALA A 174 -9.54 4.22 5.45
CA ALA A 174 -9.82 4.12 6.89
C ALA A 174 -10.85 3.00 7.09
N CYS A 175 -10.53 2.02 7.94
CA CYS A 175 -11.35 0.85 8.17
C CYS A 175 -11.39 0.53 9.67
N ARG A 176 -12.43 -0.18 10.10
CA ARG A 176 -12.48 -0.77 11.43
C ARG A 176 -12.07 -2.25 11.35
N LEU A 177 -10.98 -2.61 12.01
CA LEU A 177 -10.59 -4.01 12.17
C LEU A 177 -11.51 -4.69 13.19
N SER A 178 -12.05 -5.83 12.80
CA SER A 178 -12.80 -6.77 13.64
C SER A 178 -12.27 -8.18 13.46
N MET A 179 -12.62 -9.07 14.34
CA MET A 179 -12.32 -10.51 14.21
C MET A 179 -13.64 -11.26 14.00
N GLU A 180 -13.76 -11.98 12.90
CA GLU A 180 -14.88 -12.86 12.61
C GLU A 180 -14.37 -14.30 12.50
N GLU A 181 -14.88 -15.19 13.33
CA GLU A 181 -14.44 -16.59 13.40
C GLU A 181 -12.90 -16.75 13.52
N GLY A 182 -12.26 -15.85 14.28
CA GLY A 182 -10.81 -15.84 14.48
C GLY A 182 -9.99 -15.29 13.31
N LYS A 183 -10.64 -14.77 12.26
CA LYS A 183 -9.99 -14.13 11.11
C LYS A 183 -10.20 -12.61 11.13
N PRO A 184 -9.19 -11.82 10.75
CA PRO A 184 -9.34 -10.38 10.64
C PRO A 184 -10.25 -10.01 9.46
N VAL A 185 -11.13 -9.04 9.69
CA VAL A 185 -11.94 -8.40 8.64
C VAL A 185 -11.86 -6.89 8.78
N LEU A 186 -11.95 -6.18 7.65
CA LEU A 186 -11.96 -4.72 7.57
C LEU A 186 -13.37 -4.24 7.26
N LEU A 187 -14.01 -3.66 8.25
CA LEU A 187 -15.38 -3.14 8.18
C LEU A 187 -15.38 -1.63 7.99
N ASP A 188 -16.50 -1.08 7.54
CA ASP A 188 -16.73 0.37 7.43
C ASP A 188 -15.66 1.09 6.60
N ALA A 189 -15.19 0.42 5.53
CA ALA A 189 -14.12 0.93 4.68
C ALA A 189 -14.50 2.23 3.98
N ARG A 190 -13.75 3.31 4.26
CA ARG A 190 -13.94 4.62 3.63
C ARG A 190 -12.64 5.01 2.92
N ARG A 191 -12.73 5.21 1.60
CA ARG A 191 -11.60 5.76 0.82
C ARG A 191 -11.46 7.25 1.12
N PHE A 192 -10.23 7.72 1.21
CA PHE A 192 -9.92 9.15 1.37
C PHE A 192 -8.78 9.58 0.43
N GLU A 193 -8.78 10.84 0.04
CA GLU A 193 -7.72 11.49 -0.75
C GLU A 193 -6.87 12.44 0.11
N ARG A 194 -7.37 12.83 1.28
CA ARG A 194 -6.67 13.61 2.31
C ARG A 194 -6.78 12.89 3.64
N LEU A 195 -5.74 13.02 4.46
CA LEU A 195 -5.72 12.36 5.77
C LEU A 195 -6.97 12.71 6.59
N PRO A 196 -7.68 11.71 7.11
CA PRO A 196 -8.86 11.93 7.95
C PRO A 196 -8.52 12.78 9.19
N GLU A 197 -9.50 13.60 9.64
CA GLU A 197 -9.33 14.43 10.83
C GLU A 197 -9.17 13.59 12.09
N GLU A 198 -9.75 12.40 12.12
CA GLU A 198 -9.66 11.45 13.24
C GLU A 198 -8.22 10.95 13.50
N LEU A 199 -7.29 11.21 12.58
CA LEU A 199 -5.84 11.01 12.78
C LEU A 199 -5.16 12.16 13.55
N SER A 200 -5.89 13.25 13.79
CA SER A 200 -5.38 14.42 14.52
C SER A 200 -5.28 14.16 16.02
#